data_1e0ab0d46ed238cf11aa7cebf286a9c8
#
_entry.id   1e0ab0d46ed238cf11aa7cebf286a9c8
#
_cell.length_a   1.000
_cell.length_b   1.000
_cell.length_c   1.000
_cell.angle_alpha   90.00
_cell.angle_beta   90.00
_cell.angle_gamma   90.00
#
_symmetry.space_group_name_H-M   'P 1'
#
loop_
_entity.id
_entity.type
_entity.pdbx_description
1 polymer ?
#
loop_
_entity_poly.entity_id
_entity_poly.type
_entity_poly.pdbx_seq_one_letter_code
_entity_poly.pdbx_strand_id
1 'polypeptide(L)'
;MPRKGIVSHREVLPDGIFATQLVTKFINSLMWGGKRSVAEAIFYESMEKIKERSQEDPLKVFKKAVENVRPVMEVKTRRVGGANYQIPIEVNPDRRTSLSIRWLITFARARGERGMVERLTGELLDASNNRGAAIKKKEDTHRMAEANRAFAHYRW
;
A
#
# COMPACT_ATOMS: atom_id res chain seq x y z
N MET A 1 11.53 -14.96 19.92
CA MET A 1 12.15 -13.95 19.03
C MET A 1 13.66 -14.12 19.10
N PRO A 2 14.36 -14.22 17.99
CA PRO A 2 15.83 -14.30 18.00
C PRO A 2 16.40 -12.98 18.53
N ARG A 3 17.24 -13.06 19.55
CA ARG A 3 17.95 -11.89 20.10
C ARG A 3 19.23 -11.57 19.35
N LYS A 4 19.80 -12.55 18.66
CA LYS A 4 21.04 -12.46 17.88
C LYS A 4 20.84 -13.20 16.56
N GLY A 5 21.31 -12.62 15.48
CA GLY A 5 21.27 -13.22 14.14
C GLY A 5 20.22 -12.59 13.21
N ILE A 6 20.44 -12.79 11.92
CA ILE A 6 19.58 -12.31 10.84
C ILE A 6 18.39 -13.29 10.72
N VAL A 7 17.17 -12.75 10.77
CA VAL A 7 15.96 -13.54 10.52
C VAL A 7 15.84 -13.74 9.02
N SER A 8 15.85 -15.00 8.57
CA SER A 8 15.58 -15.31 7.17
C SER A 8 14.12 -14.98 6.82
N HIS A 9 13.91 -14.16 5.82
CA HIS A 9 12.58 -13.88 5.29
C HIS A 9 12.21 -14.97 4.27
N ARG A 10 10.98 -15.51 4.37
CA ARG A 10 10.46 -16.41 3.35
C ARG A 10 10.30 -15.63 2.04
N GLU A 11 10.80 -16.21 0.96
CA GLU A 11 10.53 -15.69 -0.36
C GLU A 11 9.06 -15.87 -0.72
N VAL A 12 8.47 -14.80 -1.26
CA VAL A 12 7.09 -14.83 -1.70
C VAL A 12 7.08 -15.36 -3.14
N LEU A 13 6.46 -16.52 -3.34
CA LEU A 13 6.28 -17.07 -4.67
C LEU A 13 5.41 -16.15 -5.54
N PRO A 14 5.70 -16.03 -6.84
CA PRO A 14 4.87 -15.26 -7.75
C PRO A 14 3.46 -15.84 -7.85
N ASP A 15 2.51 -14.99 -8.22
CA ASP A 15 1.12 -15.39 -8.46
C ASP A 15 0.98 -16.31 -9.68
N GLY A 16 0.03 -17.24 -9.63
CA GLY A 16 -0.15 -18.24 -10.70
C GLY A 16 -0.68 -17.67 -12.02
N ILE A 17 -1.46 -16.57 -11.99
CA ILE A 17 -2.06 -15.97 -13.18
C ILE A 17 -1.17 -14.85 -13.75
N PHE A 18 -0.76 -13.91 -12.89
CA PHE A 18 0.02 -12.74 -13.30
C PHE A 18 1.53 -12.91 -13.13
N ALA A 19 2.01 -14.02 -12.61
CA ALA A 19 3.42 -14.35 -12.39
C ALA A 19 4.22 -13.23 -11.67
N THR A 20 3.59 -12.49 -10.76
CA THR A 20 4.17 -11.31 -10.11
C THR A 20 4.10 -11.44 -8.60
N GLN A 21 5.23 -11.28 -7.90
CA GLN A 21 5.29 -11.28 -6.43
C GLN A 21 4.47 -10.15 -5.79
N LEU A 22 4.31 -9.01 -6.50
CA LEU A 22 3.52 -7.88 -6.02
C LEU A 22 2.05 -8.26 -5.85
N VAL A 23 1.49 -9.03 -6.78
CA VAL A 23 0.13 -9.56 -6.71
C VAL A 23 -0.04 -10.47 -5.52
N THR A 24 0.89 -11.41 -5.31
CA THR A 24 0.85 -12.30 -4.14
C THR A 24 0.91 -11.52 -2.82
N LYS A 25 1.79 -10.51 -2.72
CA LYS A 25 1.87 -9.63 -1.53
C LYS A 25 0.55 -8.89 -1.30
N PHE A 26 -0.11 -8.45 -2.38
CA PHE A 26 -1.39 -7.75 -2.30
C PHE A 26 -2.51 -8.68 -1.82
N ILE A 27 -2.66 -9.88 -2.41
CA ILE A 27 -3.64 -10.89 -2.04
C ILE A 27 -3.45 -11.32 -0.58
N ASN A 28 -2.21 -11.56 -0.15
CA ASN A 28 -1.91 -11.90 1.24
C ASN A 28 -2.31 -10.78 2.23
N SER A 29 -2.21 -9.53 1.82
CA SER A 29 -2.63 -8.39 2.63
C SER A 29 -4.15 -8.14 2.58
N LEU A 30 -4.79 -8.49 1.47
CA LEU A 30 -6.24 -8.43 1.30
C LEU A 30 -6.96 -9.52 2.12
N MET A 31 -6.30 -10.67 2.29
CA MET A 31 -6.83 -11.83 2.98
C MET A 31 -7.27 -11.50 4.42
N TRP A 32 -8.42 -12.04 4.83
CA TRP A 32 -8.93 -11.96 6.18
C TRP A 32 -9.22 -13.35 6.71
N GLY A 33 -8.82 -13.63 7.98
CA GLY A 33 -9.08 -14.91 8.64
C GLY A 33 -8.46 -16.13 7.94
N GLY A 34 -7.38 -15.94 7.16
CA GLY A 34 -6.72 -17.03 6.43
C GLY A 34 -7.45 -17.49 5.15
N LYS A 35 -8.56 -16.84 4.76
CA LYS A 35 -9.36 -17.21 3.58
C LYS A 35 -8.72 -16.73 2.29
N ARG A 36 -7.67 -17.39 1.84
CA ARG A 36 -6.90 -16.98 0.67
C ARG A 36 -7.68 -17.08 -0.64
N SER A 37 -8.45 -18.16 -0.85
CA SER A 37 -9.25 -18.35 -2.06
C SER A 37 -10.26 -17.24 -2.28
N VAL A 38 -10.88 -16.72 -1.20
CA VAL A 38 -11.81 -15.59 -1.28
C VAL A 38 -11.06 -14.30 -1.66
N ALA A 39 -9.86 -14.07 -1.13
CA ALA A 39 -9.06 -12.90 -1.48
C ALA A 39 -8.56 -12.95 -2.93
N GLU A 40 -8.21 -14.13 -3.43
CA GLU A 40 -7.85 -14.38 -4.82
C GLU A 40 -9.02 -14.09 -5.75
N ALA A 41 -10.21 -14.63 -5.46
CA ALA A 41 -11.42 -14.36 -6.23
C ALA A 41 -11.73 -12.87 -6.31
N ILE A 42 -11.74 -12.16 -5.17
CA ILE A 42 -11.96 -10.72 -5.12
C ILE A 42 -10.95 -9.96 -5.99
N PHE A 43 -9.68 -10.33 -5.91
CA PHE A 43 -8.63 -9.67 -6.67
C PHE A 43 -8.80 -9.89 -8.18
N TYR A 44 -9.00 -11.13 -8.62
CA TYR A 44 -9.14 -11.46 -10.04
C TYR A 44 -10.40 -10.87 -10.65
N GLU A 45 -11.55 -10.95 -9.98
CA GLU A 45 -12.79 -10.31 -10.43
C GLU A 45 -12.62 -8.78 -10.51
N SER A 46 -11.85 -8.18 -9.59
CA SER A 46 -11.53 -6.74 -9.67
C SER A 46 -10.66 -6.40 -10.89
N MET A 47 -9.71 -7.27 -11.25
CA MET A 47 -8.88 -7.10 -12.45
C MET A 47 -9.71 -7.21 -13.74
N GLU A 48 -10.66 -8.13 -13.81
CA GLU A 48 -11.58 -8.25 -14.94
C GLU A 48 -12.43 -6.97 -15.10
N LYS A 49 -13.00 -6.46 -14.02
CA LYS A 49 -13.76 -5.20 -14.03
C LYS A 49 -12.91 -3.97 -14.41
N ILE A 50 -11.66 -3.94 -14.00
CA ILE A 50 -10.73 -2.88 -14.43
C ILE A 50 -10.52 -2.96 -15.94
N LYS A 51 -10.32 -4.16 -16.49
CA LYS A 51 -10.18 -4.36 -17.94
C LYS A 51 -11.39 -3.88 -18.70
N GLU A 52 -12.62 -4.19 -18.22
CA GLU A 52 -13.87 -3.74 -18.83
C GLU A 52 -14.03 -2.22 -18.82
N ARG A 53 -13.64 -1.55 -17.70
CA ARG A 53 -13.85 -0.11 -17.53
C ARG A 53 -12.76 0.77 -18.15
N SER A 54 -11.51 0.33 -18.11
CA SER A 54 -10.37 1.12 -18.59
C SER A 54 -9.92 0.76 -20.00
N GLN A 55 -10.30 -0.41 -20.51
CA GLN A 55 -9.81 -0.99 -21.77
C GLN A 55 -8.27 -1.13 -21.84
N GLU A 56 -7.59 -0.95 -20.72
CA GLU A 56 -6.16 -1.09 -20.56
C GLU A 56 -5.80 -2.46 -19.94
N ASP A 57 -4.54 -2.84 -20.01
CA ASP A 57 -4.03 -4.01 -19.29
C ASP A 57 -4.21 -3.83 -17.78
N PRO A 58 -5.03 -4.66 -17.11
CA PRO A 58 -5.33 -4.52 -15.70
C PRO A 58 -4.09 -4.58 -14.81
N LEU A 59 -3.07 -5.36 -15.21
CA LEU A 59 -1.82 -5.45 -14.47
C LEU A 59 -1.03 -4.13 -14.53
N LYS A 60 -1.05 -3.41 -15.66
CA LYS A 60 -0.42 -2.09 -15.78
C LYS A 60 -1.14 -1.07 -14.90
N VAL A 61 -2.47 -1.04 -14.92
CA VAL A 61 -3.28 -0.17 -14.06
C VAL A 61 -2.99 -0.43 -12.58
N PHE A 62 -2.96 -1.70 -12.17
CA PHE A 62 -2.62 -2.11 -10.81
C PHE A 62 -1.22 -1.65 -10.39
N LYS A 63 -0.20 -1.93 -11.21
CA LYS A 63 1.19 -1.50 -10.92
C LYS A 63 1.28 0.01 -10.80
N LYS A 64 0.64 0.75 -11.72
CA LYS A 64 0.58 2.22 -11.70
C LYS A 64 -0.11 2.74 -10.43
N ALA A 65 -1.24 2.15 -10.02
CA ALA A 65 -1.93 2.50 -8.79
C ALA A 65 -1.04 2.32 -7.56
N VAL A 66 -0.36 1.17 -7.44
CA VAL A 66 0.56 0.90 -6.33
C VAL A 66 1.72 1.91 -6.33
N GLU A 67 2.31 2.22 -7.49
CA GLU A 67 3.41 3.17 -7.61
C GLU A 67 3.00 4.59 -7.22
N ASN A 68 1.84 5.04 -7.69
CA ASN A 68 1.31 6.36 -7.37
C ASN A 68 1.07 6.56 -5.87
N VAL A 69 0.71 5.50 -5.13
CA VAL A 69 0.44 5.55 -3.69
C VAL A 69 1.70 5.39 -2.84
N ARG A 70 2.84 4.95 -3.41
CA ARG A 70 4.08 4.76 -2.64
C ARG A 70 4.57 6.06 -2.01
N PRO A 71 4.72 6.13 -0.67
CA PRO A 71 5.28 7.31 -0.01
C PRO A 71 6.80 7.31 -0.08
N VAL A 72 7.41 8.47 -0.31
CA VAL A 72 8.85 8.68 -0.24
C VAL A 72 9.30 8.96 1.20
N MET A 73 8.47 9.72 1.93
CA MET A 73 8.77 10.18 3.29
C MET A 73 7.68 9.72 4.26
N GLU A 74 8.06 9.44 5.49
CA GLU A 74 7.13 9.23 6.62
C GLU A 74 7.63 9.99 7.85
N VAL A 75 6.78 10.11 8.85
CA VAL A 75 7.13 10.76 10.12
C VAL A 75 7.23 9.69 11.20
N LYS A 76 8.34 9.67 11.93
CA LYS A 76 8.53 8.85 13.15
C LYS A 76 8.59 9.71 14.38
N THR A 77 7.88 9.30 15.42
CA THR A 77 7.93 9.95 16.72
C THR A 77 9.17 9.50 17.49
N ARG A 78 9.94 10.48 17.99
CA ARG A 78 11.08 10.25 18.89
C ARG A 78 10.94 11.11 20.13
N ARG A 79 11.24 10.54 21.27
CA ARG A 79 11.26 11.28 22.55
C ARG A 79 12.67 11.82 22.81
N VAL A 80 12.78 13.14 22.93
CA VAL A 80 14.04 13.83 23.24
C VAL A 80 13.78 14.80 24.40
N GLY A 81 14.53 14.68 25.49
CA GLY A 81 14.41 15.57 26.64
C GLY A 81 13.01 15.62 27.26
N GLY A 82 12.24 14.50 27.17
CA GLY A 82 10.87 14.44 27.71
C GLY A 82 9.76 14.85 26.74
N ALA A 83 10.07 15.53 25.63
CA ALA A 83 9.11 15.90 24.58
C ALA A 83 9.13 14.92 23.41
N ASN A 84 7.97 14.72 22.78
CA ASN A 84 7.82 13.88 21.60
C ASN A 84 7.94 14.73 20.33
N TYR A 85 8.95 14.45 19.53
CA TYR A 85 9.18 15.11 18.24
C TYR A 85 8.82 14.18 17.09
N GLN A 86 8.17 14.74 16.08
CA GLN A 86 7.87 14.03 14.83
C GLN A 86 9.00 14.29 13.84
N ILE A 87 9.81 13.27 13.55
CA ILE A 87 11.00 13.39 12.72
C ILE A 87 10.71 12.81 11.34
N PRO A 88 10.89 13.60 10.26
CA PRO A 88 10.73 13.10 8.91
C PRO A 88 11.90 12.17 8.55
N ILE A 89 11.55 11.00 8.02
CA ILE A 89 12.52 10.01 7.57
C ILE A 89 12.14 9.50 6.18
N GLU A 90 13.14 9.13 5.41
CA GLU A 90 12.93 8.46 4.14
C GLU A 90 12.46 7.01 4.37
N VAL A 91 11.48 6.57 3.58
CA VAL A 91 10.91 5.23 3.71
C VAL A 91 11.74 4.23 2.90
N ASN A 92 12.10 3.10 3.51
CA ASN A 92 12.77 2.00 2.83
C ASN A 92 11.89 1.44 1.68
N PRO A 93 12.44 1.05 0.52
CA PRO A 93 11.70 0.55 -0.64
C PRO A 93 10.68 -0.57 -0.33
N ASP A 94 11.04 -1.55 0.49
CA ASP A 94 10.13 -2.63 0.87
C ASP A 94 8.96 -2.12 1.70
N ARG A 95 9.21 -1.16 2.58
CA ARG A 95 8.19 -0.52 3.40
C ARG A 95 7.29 0.38 2.56
N ARG A 96 7.82 1.08 1.54
CA ARG A 96 7.01 1.87 0.59
C ARG A 96 5.93 0.99 -0.05
N THR A 97 6.33 -0.19 -0.54
CA THR A 97 5.41 -1.16 -1.14
C THR A 97 4.39 -1.66 -0.13
N SER A 98 4.81 -1.99 1.09
CA SER A 98 3.90 -2.47 2.14
C SER A 98 2.89 -1.41 2.58
N LEU A 99 3.29 -0.14 2.66
CA LEU A 99 2.41 0.99 2.99
C LEU A 99 1.39 1.25 1.88
N SER A 100 1.82 1.25 0.60
CA SER A 100 0.91 1.46 -0.52
C SER A 100 -0.17 0.38 -0.60
N ILE A 101 0.19 -0.89 -0.45
CA ILE A 101 -0.76 -2.00 -0.41
C ILE A 101 -1.75 -1.84 0.74
N ARG A 102 -1.25 -1.54 1.95
CA ARG A 102 -2.10 -1.34 3.13
C ARG A 102 -3.08 -0.19 2.93
N TRP A 103 -2.63 0.95 2.42
CA TRP A 103 -3.51 2.10 2.21
C TRP A 103 -4.57 1.82 1.16
N LEU A 104 -4.20 1.26 0.01
CA LEU A 104 -5.17 0.85 -1.02
C LEU A 104 -6.26 -0.04 -0.45
N ILE A 105 -5.89 -1.09 0.30
CA ILE A 105 -6.86 -2.02 0.90
C ILE A 105 -7.71 -1.33 1.96
N THR A 106 -7.11 -0.50 2.82
CA THR A 106 -7.84 0.19 3.89
C THR A 106 -8.88 1.14 3.32
N PHE A 107 -8.51 1.93 2.32
CA PHE A 107 -9.44 2.89 1.72
C PHE A 107 -10.44 2.22 0.78
N ALA A 108 -10.07 1.14 0.08
CA ALA A 108 -11.05 0.32 -0.63
C ALA A 108 -12.14 -0.22 0.32
N ARG A 109 -11.76 -0.72 1.50
CA ARG A 109 -12.73 -1.18 2.52
C ARG A 109 -13.64 -0.08 3.06
N ALA A 110 -13.15 1.16 3.11
CA ALA A 110 -13.90 2.31 3.60
C ALA A 110 -14.86 2.92 2.56
N ARG A 111 -14.81 2.48 1.30
CA ARG A 111 -15.70 2.95 0.23
C ARG A 111 -17.15 2.48 0.46
N GLY A 112 -18.10 3.24 -0.06
CA GLY A 112 -19.53 2.99 0.10
C GLY A 112 -20.14 2.00 -0.89
N GLU A 113 -19.41 1.56 -1.93
CA GLU A 113 -19.91 0.65 -2.96
C GLU A 113 -20.31 -0.71 -2.37
N ARG A 114 -21.23 -1.41 -3.04
CA ARG A 114 -21.68 -2.72 -2.62
C ARG A 114 -20.69 -3.81 -3.05
N GLY A 115 -20.09 -4.46 -2.06
CA GLY A 115 -19.15 -5.57 -2.30
C GLY A 115 -17.68 -5.12 -2.42
N MET A 116 -16.76 -5.99 -2.02
CA MET A 116 -15.34 -5.67 -1.97
C MET A 116 -14.72 -5.56 -3.38
N VAL A 117 -15.24 -6.29 -4.34
CA VAL A 117 -14.80 -6.26 -5.74
C VAL A 117 -14.99 -4.86 -6.33
N GLU A 118 -16.18 -4.26 -6.18
CA GLU A 118 -16.47 -2.91 -6.69
C GLU A 118 -15.63 -1.84 -5.99
N ARG A 119 -15.51 -1.95 -4.67
CA ARG A 119 -14.69 -1.06 -3.85
C ARG A 119 -13.23 -1.07 -4.27
N LEU A 120 -12.68 -2.27 -4.47
CA LEU A 120 -11.29 -2.43 -4.88
C LEU A 120 -11.06 -1.92 -6.31
N THR A 121 -11.94 -2.24 -7.24
CA THR A 121 -11.91 -1.73 -8.61
C THR A 121 -11.92 -0.20 -8.63
N GLY A 122 -12.86 0.41 -7.90
CA GLY A 122 -12.96 1.88 -7.80
C GLY A 122 -11.68 2.52 -7.24
N GLU A 123 -11.14 2.00 -6.12
CA GLU A 123 -9.94 2.58 -5.51
C GLU A 123 -8.70 2.42 -6.40
N LEU A 124 -8.54 1.27 -7.10
CA LEU A 124 -7.41 1.06 -8.00
C LEU A 124 -7.47 1.97 -9.24
N LEU A 125 -8.65 2.17 -9.83
CA LEU A 125 -8.85 3.10 -10.95
C LEU A 125 -8.58 4.54 -10.51
N ASP A 126 -9.12 4.97 -9.37
CA ASP A 126 -8.87 6.31 -8.83
C ASP A 126 -7.39 6.53 -8.56
N ALA A 127 -6.73 5.57 -7.89
CA ALA A 127 -5.30 5.66 -7.57
C ALA A 127 -4.41 5.65 -8.83
N SER A 128 -4.77 4.92 -9.89
CA SER A 128 -4.04 4.93 -11.16
C SER A 128 -4.08 6.31 -11.82
N ASN A 129 -5.14 7.09 -11.59
CA ASN A 129 -5.34 8.45 -12.07
C ASN A 129 -4.92 9.54 -11.07
N ASN A 130 -4.11 9.19 -10.06
CA ASN A 130 -3.69 10.08 -8.97
C ASN A 130 -4.86 10.73 -8.21
N ARG A 131 -5.94 9.97 -7.99
CA ARG A 131 -7.14 10.39 -7.26
C ARG A 131 -7.42 9.38 -6.13
N GLY A 132 -8.41 9.67 -5.31
CA GLY A 132 -8.86 8.76 -4.27
C GLY A 132 -8.21 8.98 -2.90
N ALA A 133 -8.74 8.27 -1.90
CA ALA A 133 -8.37 8.44 -0.50
C ALA A 133 -6.96 7.91 -0.19
N ALA A 134 -6.49 6.90 -0.91
CA ALA A 134 -5.13 6.38 -0.76
C ALA A 134 -4.08 7.40 -1.20
N ILE A 135 -4.31 8.12 -2.31
CA ILE A 135 -3.44 9.21 -2.77
C ILE A 135 -3.45 10.36 -1.77
N LYS A 136 -4.63 10.77 -1.31
CA LYS A 136 -4.75 11.82 -0.28
C LYS A 136 -3.95 11.46 0.98
N LYS A 137 -3.98 10.21 1.41
CA LYS A 137 -3.18 9.73 2.56
C LYS A 137 -1.68 9.88 2.32
N LYS A 138 -1.20 9.57 1.11
CA LYS A 138 0.21 9.79 0.74
C LYS A 138 0.56 11.28 0.85
N GLU A 139 -0.26 12.15 0.25
CA GLU A 139 -0.05 13.60 0.27
C GLU A 139 -0.05 14.17 1.68
N ASP A 140 -1.01 13.76 2.52
CA ASP A 140 -1.07 14.17 3.92
C ASP A 140 0.18 13.72 4.70
N THR A 141 0.68 12.50 4.43
CA THR A 141 1.92 11.99 5.05
C THR A 141 3.13 12.81 4.61
N HIS A 142 3.24 13.16 3.32
CA HIS A 142 4.30 14.01 2.82
C HIS A 142 4.20 15.43 3.36
N ARG A 143 3.01 16.01 3.45
CA ARG A 143 2.76 17.33 4.04
C ARG A 143 3.17 17.38 5.52
N MET A 144 2.85 16.33 6.29
CA MET A 144 3.31 16.21 7.68
C MET A 144 4.83 16.11 7.78
N ALA A 145 5.47 15.37 6.87
CA ALA A 145 6.93 15.26 6.84
C ALA A 145 7.58 16.59 6.51
N GLU A 146 7.02 17.34 5.58
CA GLU A 146 7.50 18.67 5.19
C GLU A 146 7.33 19.70 6.32
N ALA A 147 6.17 19.74 6.95
CA ALA A 147 5.90 20.61 8.10
C ALA A 147 6.87 20.38 9.26
N ASN A 148 7.33 19.14 9.45
CA ASN A 148 8.27 18.75 10.49
C ASN A 148 9.74 18.77 10.03
N ARG A 149 10.05 19.33 8.85
CA ARG A 149 11.40 19.34 8.27
C ARG A 149 12.47 19.97 9.19
N ALA A 150 12.08 20.95 10.00
CA ALA A 150 12.96 21.58 10.98
C ALA A 150 13.56 20.58 11.99
N PHE A 151 12.88 19.47 12.27
CA PHE A 151 13.34 18.43 13.20
C PHE A 151 14.15 17.32 12.54
N ALA A 152 14.48 17.44 11.25
CA ALA A 152 15.25 16.44 10.52
C ALA A 152 16.66 16.21 11.12
N HIS A 153 17.24 17.20 11.79
CA HIS A 153 18.54 17.09 12.46
C HIS A 153 18.53 16.13 13.67
N TYR A 154 17.37 15.77 14.21
CA TYR A 154 17.23 14.72 15.22
C TYR A 154 17.22 13.30 14.63
N ARG A 155 17.41 13.17 13.31
CA ARG A 155 17.54 11.88 12.62
C ARG A 155 18.84 11.19 13.05
N TRP A 156 18.80 9.87 13.18
CA TRP A 156 19.92 8.97 13.52
C TRP A 156 20.08 7.90 12.45
#